data_6bb1cfefa37dee6a9152e2405b702366
#
_entry.id   6bb1cfefa37dee6a9152e2405b702366
#
_cell.length_a   1.000
_cell.length_b   1.000
_cell.length_c   1.000
_cell.angle_alpha   90.00
_cell.angle_beta   90.00
_cell.angle_gamma   90.00
#
_symmetry.space_group_name_H-M   'P 1'
#
loop_
_entity.id
_entity.type
_entity.pdbx_description
1 polymer ?
#
loop_
_entity_poly.entity_id
_entity_poly.type
_entity_poly.pdbx_seq_one_letter_code
_entity_poly.pdbx_strand_id
1 'polypeptide(L)'
;MSGNDQQREFWSGAMATAWIERLDTLERGLAGINDALMAFADLKPGMAVLDIGCGPGTTTEQIAAVTGGRTVGLDISKPLIDAAKARSRGATEFIEADATDYPFRPEFDLVFSRLGLMFFADPVASFANIRRAVKPGGRLAFLVWASMEEIPYLIEPLNAVRDLLPPVELPPPDAPGGYALADNARTRRILEQSGWHAIESRHVTPPSFLGATLPEAVEAACNLGPIAQRFREADETTKTEVRRRVSAILARFETGDGVVPPAACWLIEARA
;
A
#
# COMPACT_ATOMS: atom_id res chain seq x y z
N MET A 1 -22.96 -3.82 -10.82
CA MET A 1 -21.99 -3.28 -9.84
C MET A 1 -20.83 -2.73 -10.64
N SER A 2 -20.38 -1.52 -10.37
CA SER A 2 -19.17 -0.98 -10.99
C SER A 2 -17.97 -1.80 -10.48
N GLY A 3 -16.84 -1.82 -11.22
CA GLY A 3 -15.67 -2.58 -10.78
C GLY A 3 -15.13 -2.12 -9.42
N ASN A 4 -15.44 -0.89 -9.00
CA ASN A 4 -15.04 -0.34 -7.71
C ASN A 4 -16.00 -0.67 -6.55
N ASP A 5 -17.24 -1.12 -6.82
CA ASP A 5 -18.15 -1.57 -5.75
C ASP A 5 -17.56 -2.77 -5.00
N GLN A 6 -16.85 -3.66 -5.71
CA GLN A 6 -16.16 -4.79 -5.09
C GLN A 6 -15.00 -4.33 -4.19
N GLN A 7 -14.24 -3.31 -4.60
CA GLN A 7 -13.17 -2.74 -3.78
C GLN A 7 -13.74 -2.03 -2.54
N ARG A 8 -14.86 -1.32 -2.69
CA ARG A 8 -15.58 -0.70 -1.57
C ARG A 8 -16.00 -1.75 -0.54
N GLU A 9 -16.60 -2.85 -1.00
CA GLU A 9 -17.03 -3.94 -0.13
C GLU A 9 -15.83 -4.60 0.58
N PHE A 10 -14.78 -4.90 -0.16
CA PHE A 10 -13.55 -5.50 0.37
C PHE A 10 -12.91 -4.63 1.47
N TRP A 11 -12.70 -3.32 1.19
CA TRP A 11 -12.05 -2.39 2.10
C TRP A 11 -12.97 -1.87 3.22
N SER A 12 -14.29 -2.06 3.13
CA SER A 12 -15.25 -1.69 4.20
C SER A 12 -15.68 -2.87 5.07
N GLY A 13 -15.30 -4.09 4.70
CA GLY A 13 -15.62 -5.32 5.42
C GLY A 13 -14.55 -5.74 6.44
N ALA A 14 -14.31 -7.03 6.52
CA ALA A 14 -13.35 -7.64 7.44
C ALA A 14 -11.92 -7.10 7.30
N MET A 15 -11.54 -6.64 6.10
CA MET A 15 -10.22 -6.04 5.86
C MET A 15 -10.04 -4.73 6.63
N ALA A 16 -11.06 -3.85 6.65
CA ALA A 16 -11.00 -2.62 7.43
C ALA A 16 -10.86 -2.91 8.93
N THR A 17 -11.64 -3.85 9.45
CA THR A 17 -11.56 -4.26 10.85
C THR A 17 -10.18 -4.77 11.21
N ALA A 18 -9.64 -5.69 10.41
CA ALA A 18 -8.31 -6.25 10.63
C ALA A 18 -7.20 -5.17 10.56
N TRP A 19 -7.37 -4.18 9.66
CA TRP A 19 -6.42 -3.07 9.54
C TRP A 19 -6.45 -2.16 10.77
N ILE A 20 -7.65 -1.80 11.24
CA ILE A 20 -7.82 -0.92 12.41
C ILE A 20 -7.29 -1.60 13.68
N GLU A 21 -7.62 -2.88 13.89
CA GLU A 21 -7.19 -3.65 15.07
C GLU A 21 -5.67 -3.85 15.13
N ARG A 22 -5.00 -3.91 14.00
CA ARG A 22 -3.56 -4.15 13.89
C ARG A 22 -2.77 -2.93 13.42
N LEU A 23 -3.36 -1.74 13.52
CA LEU A 23 -2.81 -0.53 12.91
C LEU A 23 -1.35 -0.28 13.30
N ASP A 24 -1.01 -0.32 14.58
CA ASP A 24 0.35 -0.04 15.04
C ASP A 24 1.37 -1.05 14.49
N THR A 25 0.98 -2.32 14.40
CA THR A 25 1.82 -3.37 13.83
C THR A 25 2.01 -3.18 12.32
N LEU A 26 0.93 -2.88 11.59
CA LEU A 26 0.97 -2.63 10.16
C LEU A 26 1.78 -1.38 9.82
N GLU A 27 1.57 -0.29 10.54
CA GLU A 27 2.33 0.96 10.34
C GLU A 27 3.82 0.76 10.67
N ARG A 28 4.14 -0.02 11.70
CA ARG A 28 5.54 -0.40 11.97
C ARG A 28 6.15 -1.21 10.81
N GLY A 29 5.38 -2.15 10.25
CA GLY A 29 5.80 -2.92 9.07
C GLY A 29 6.03 -2.05 7.83
N LEU A 30 5.24 -1.00 7.69
CA LEU A 30 5.29 -0.07 6.55
C LEU A 30 6.18 1.16 6.79
N ALA A 31 6.83 1.29 7.95
CA ALA A 31 7.57 2.51 8.30
C ALA A 31 8.68 2.84 7.29
N GLY A 32 9.53 1.88 6.94
CA GLY A 32 10.59 2.11 5.95
C GLY A 32 10.06 2.45 4.55
N ILE A 33 8.92 1.85 4.16
CA ILE A 33 8.22 2.15 2.91
C ILE A 33 7.67 3.58 2.93
N ASN A 34 7.08 3.96 4.06
CA ASN A 34 6.57 5.30 4.28
C ASN A 34 7.69 6.35 4.22
N ASP A 35 8.79 6.13 4.93
CA ASP A 35 9.93 7.04 4.96
C ASP A 35 10.53 7.25 3.56
N ALA A 36 10.63 6.17 2.77
CA ALA A 36 11.10 6.26 1.40
C ALA A 36 10.19 7.14 0.52
N LEU A 37 8.86 6.99 0.64
CA LEU A 37 7.92 7.81 -0.11
C LEU A 37 7.87 9.25 0.38
N MET A 38 7.88 9.49 1.69
CA MET A 38 7.91 10.84 2.27
C MET A 38 9.15 11.64 1.82
N ALA A 39 10.32 11.00 1.80
CA ALA A 39 11.55 11.59 1.30
C ALA A 39 11.48 11.88 -0.22
N PHE A 40 10.91 10.94 -0.99
CA PHE A 40 10.75 11.08 -2.44
C PHE A 40 9.75 12.17 -2.82
N ALA A 41 8.66 12.31 -2.05
CA ALA A 41 7.61 13.29 -2.27
C ALA A 41 8.08 14.74 -2.11
N ASP A 42 9.25 15.00 -1.56
CA ASP A 42 9.87 16.32 -1.43
C ASP A 42 8.88 17.41 -0.93
N LEU A 43 8.23 17.10 0.19
CA LEU A 43 7.22 17.96 0.80
C LEU A 43 7.80 19.31 1.24
N LYS A 44 7.10 20.40 0.95
CA LYS A 44 7.53 21.76 1.33
C LYS A 44 6.49 22.41 2.24
N PRO A 45 6.92 23.33 3.12
CA PRO A 45 5.99 24.14 3.91
C PRO A 45 4.96 24.86 3.03
N GLY A 46 3.71 24.85 3.46
CA GLY A 46 2.60 25.52 2.77
C GLY A 46 1.95 24.73 1.62
N MET A 47 2.50 23.55 1.22
CA MET A 47 1.90 22.76 0.15
C MET A 47 0.51 22.26 0.52
N ALA A 48 -0.42 22.35 -0.41
CA ALA A 48 -1.71 21.69 -0.36
C ALA A 48 -1.56 20.26 -0.92
N VAL A 49 -1.89 19.23 -0.12
CA VAL A 49 -1.68 17.82 -0.49
C VAL A 49 -2.97 17.02 -0.36
N LEU A 50 -3.22 16.17 -1.37
CA LEU A 50 -4.28 15.17 -1.37
C LEU A 50 -3.66 13.78 -1.23
N ASP A 51 -3.99 13.08 -0.16
CA ASP A 51 -3.54 11.69 0.11
C ASP A 51 -4.67 10.73 -0.30
N ILE A 52 -4.48 9.98 -1.40
CA ILE A 52 -5.48 9.04 -1.94
C ILE A 52 -5.21 7.63 -1.43
N GLY A 53 -6.26 6.97 -0.92
CA GLY A 53 -6.16 5.70 -0.21
C GLY A 53 -5.50 5.92 1.15
N CYS A 54 -5.91 6.98 1.85
CA CYS A 54 -5.29 7.42 3.10
C CYS A 54 -5.49 6.43 4.27
N GLY A 55 -6.42 5.49 4.14
CA GLY A 55 -6.77 4.54 5.18
C GLY A 55 -7.13 5.24 6.50
N PRO A 56 -6.56 4.78 7.64
CA PRO A 56 -6.81 5.40 8.96
C PRO A 56 -6.02 6.69 9.21
N GLY A 57 -5.50 7.33 8.17
CA GLY A 57 -4.99 8.70 8.17
C GLY A 57 -3.54 8.91 8.62
N THR A 58 -2.76 7.85 8.83
CA THR A 58 -1.38 7.98 9.36
C THR A 58 -0.49 8.83 8.46
N THR A 59 -0.46 8.56 7.15
CA THR A 59 0.31 9.34 6.17
C THR A 59 -0.20 10.78 6.06
N THR A 60 -1.51 10.96 6.04
CA THR A 60 -2.16 12.27 5.94
C THR A 60 -1.75 13.19 7.10
N GLU A 61 -1.77 12.69 8.34
CA GLU A 61 -1.32 13.45 9.53
C GLU A 61 0.17 13.79 9.48
N GLN A 62 1.01 12.87 8.99
CA GLN A 62 2.45 13.12 8.84
C GLN A 62 2.72 14.20 7.77
N ILE A 63 2.02 14.14 6.64
CA ILE A 63 2.09 15.16 5.60
C ILE A 63 1.69 16.53 6.15
N ALA A 64 0.58 16.60 6.88
CA ALA A 64 0.11 17.84 7.50
C ALA A 64 1.13 18.42 8.49
N ALA A 65 1.78 17.56 9.29
CA ALA A 65 2.82 17.98 10.22
C ALA A 65 4.06 18.56 9.52
N VAL A 66 4.42 18.05 8.34
CA VAL A 66 5.56 18.55 7.55
C VAL A 66 5.22 19.80 6.80
N THR A 67 4.04 19.84 6.14
CA THR A 67 3.69 20.95 5.26
C THR A 67 3.07 22.15 5.99
N GLY A 68 2.33 21.90 7.06
CA GLY A 68 1.48 22.92 7.70
C GLY A 68 0.44 23.51 6.74
N GLY A 69 0.32 22.99 5.53
CA GLY A 69 -0.65 23.41 4.52
C GLY A 69 -1.94 22.58 4.57
N ARG A 70 -2.89 22.89 3.67
CA ARG A 70 -4.13 22.11 3.55
C ARG A 70 -3.80 20.67 3.18
N THR A 71 -4.16 19.72 4.03
CA THR A 71 -3.97 18.29 3.78
C THR A 71 -5.31 17.57 3.86
N VAL A 72 -5.63 16.81 2.81
CA VAL A 72 -6.89 16.07 2.68
C VAL A 72 -6.57 14.61 2.45
N GLY A 73 -7.12 13.73 3.29
CA GLY A 73 -7.12 12.29 3.07
C GLY A 73 -8.43 11.84 2.43
N LEU A 74 -8.35 11.05 1.37
CA LEU A 74 -9.50 10.47 0.69
C LEU A 74 -9.37 8.96 0.64
N ASP A 75 -10.42 8.25 1.05
CA ASP A 75 -10.48 6.79 0.98
C ASP A 75 -11.90 6.32 0.67
N ILE A 76 -12.02 5.18 -0.01
CA ILE A 76 -13.30 4.56 -0.36
C ILE A 76 -13.97 3.88 0.84
N SER A 77 -13.20 3.55 1.86
CA SER A 77 -13.62 2.81 3.05
C SER A 77 -14.16 3.73 4.15
N LYS A 78 -15.46 3.68 4.37
CA LYS A 78 -16.07 4.42 5.48
C LYS A 78 -15.46 4.08 6.85
N PRO A 79 -15.27 2.79 7.24
CA PRO A 79 -14.67 2.46 8.53
C PRO A 79 -13.27 3.03 8.73
N LEU A 80 -12.44 3.03 7.67
CA LEU A 80 -11.09 3.60 7.75
C LEU A 80 -11.14 5.12 7.89
N ILE A 81 -12.02 5.80 7.16
CA ILE A 81 -12.24 7.26 7.30
C ILE A 81 -12.78 7.62 8.69
N ASP A 82 -13.70 6.85 9.25
CA ASP A 82 -14.19 7.07 10.60
C ASP A 82 -13.05 6.93 11.63
N ALA A 83 -12.19 5.92 11.47
CA ALA A 83 -10.99 5.75 12.29
C ALA A 83 -9.99 6.90 12.12
N ALA A 84 -9.78 7.39 10.89
CA ALA A 84 -8.93 8.54 10.62
C ALA A 84 -9.45 9.81 11.33
N LYS A 85 -10.74 10.10 11.21
CA LYS A 85 -11.40 11.24 11.89
C LYS A 85 -11.30 11.15 13.41
N ALA A 86 -11.46 9.95 13.98
CA ALA A 86 -11.37 9.73 15.42
C ALA A 86 -9.95 9.94 15.97
N ARG A 87 -8.92 9.74 15.15
CA ARG A 87 -7.50 9.88 15.50
C ARG A 87 -6.94 11.26 15.19
N SER A 88 -7.58 12.00 14.28
CA SER A 88 -7.14 13.32 13.83
C SER A 88 -7.10 14.32 14.97
N ARG A 89 -6.07 15.17 14.93
CA ARG A 89 -5.91 16.31 15.86
C ARG A 89 -6.50 17.61 15.30
N GLY A 90 -7.32 17.51 14.23
CA GLY A 90 -8.08 18.62 13.66
C GLY A 90 -7.35 19.47 12.61
N ALA A 91 -6.12 19.11 12.22
CA ALA A 91 -5.36 19.80 11.18
C ALA A 91 -5.60 19.25 9.76
N THR A 92 -6.30 18.12 9.66
CA THR A 92 -6.54 17.36 8.41
C THR A 92 -8.03 17.21 8.13
N GLU A 93 -8.38 17.16 6.87
CA GLU A 93 -9.72 16.84 6.37
C GLU A 93 -9.74 15.38 5.88
N PHE A 94 -10.78 14.60 6.21
CA PHE A 94 -10.94 13.23 5.75
C PHE A 94 -12.27 13.06 5.03
N ILE A 95 -12.21 12.54 3.79
CA ILE A 95 -13.36 12.40 2.88
C ILE A 95 -13.54 10.93 2.52
N GLU A 96 -14.73 10.39 2.79
CA GLU A 96 -15.16 9.10 2.25
C GLU A 96 -15.60 9.32 0.81
N ALA A 97 -14.82 8.85 -0.17
CA ALA A 97 -15.16 8.95 -1.57
C ALA A 97 -14.37 7.95 -2.42
N ASP A 98 -14.90 7.66 -3.62
CA ASP A 98 -14.20 6.93 -4.64
C ASP A 98 -13.39 7.90 -5.52
N ALA A 99 -12.08 7.74 -5.57
CA ALA A 99 -11.20 8.59 -6.37
C ALA A 99 -11.46 8.45 -7.89
N THR A 100 -12.17 7.40 -8.33
CA THR A 100 -12.45 7.17 -9.74
C THR A 100 -13.48 8.13 -10.31
N ASP A 101 -14.42 8.63 -9.50
CA ASP A 101 -15.53 9.48 -9.92
C ASP A 101 -15.72 10.75 -9.07
N TYR A 102 -14.91 10.92 -8.02
CA TYR A 102 -14.95 12.12 -7.19
C TYR A 102 -14.75 13.39 -8.05
N PRO A 103 -15.57 14.45 -7.89
CA PRO A 103 -15.52 15.64 -8.74
C PRO A 103 -14.37 16.56 -8.35
N PHE A 104 -13.14 16.11 -8.57
CA PHE A 104 -11.93 16.85 -8.25
C PHE A 104 -11.87 18.23 -8.94
N ARG A 105 -11.27 19.18 -8.24
CA ARG A 105 -10.92 20.51 -8.75
C ARG A 105 -9.43 20.75 -8.54
N PRO A 106 -8.77 21.60 -9.32
CA PRO A 106 -7.33 21.85 -9.25
C PRO A 106 -6.94 22.65 -8.01
N GLU A 107 -6.92 22.00 -6.85
CA GLU A 107 -6.71 22.62 -5.55
C GLU A 107 -5.40 22.21 -4.86
N PHE A 108 -4.73 21.14 -5.35
CA PHE A 108 -3.58 20.54 -4.69
C PHE A 108 -2.29 20.76 -5.48
N ASP A 109 -1.20 21.01 -4.76
CA ASP A 109 0.15 21.09 -5.30
C ASP A 109 0.74 19.69 -5.53
N LEU A 110 0.29 18.73 -4.71
CA LEU A 110 0.71 17.34 -4.76
C LEU A 110 -0.50 16.41 -4.52
N VAL A 111 -0.62 15.38 -5.34
CA VAL A 111 -1.35 14.16 -4.99
C VAL A 111 -0.35 13.12 -4.51
N PHE A 112 -0.62 12.54 -3.36
CA PHE A 112 0.21 11.55 -2.69
C PHE A 112 -0.56 10.24 -2.55
N SER A 113 0.11 9.10 -2.58
CA SER A 113 -0.51 7.82 -2.22
C SER A 113 0.51 6.75 -1.81
N ARG A 114 0.31 6.16 -0.66
CA ARG A 114 1.07 5.01 -0.19
C ARG A 114 0.23 3.74 -0.38
N LEU A 115 0.52 2.96 -1.44
CA LEU A 115 -0.12 1.67 -1.73
C LEU A 115 -1.64 1.73 -2.02
N GLY A 116 -2.23 2.92 -2.23
CA GLY A 116 -3.67 3.09 -2.43
C GLY A 116 -4.13 2.97 -3.90
N LEU A 117 -3.26 3.25 -4.87
CA LEU A 117 -3.65 3.40 -6.29
C LEU A 117 -3.68 2.08 -7.09
N MET A 118 -3.33 0.96 -6.48
CA MET A 118 -3.24 -0.35 -7.13
C MET A 118 -4.59 -1.05 -7.33
N PHE A 119 -5.67 -0.52 -6.76
CA PHE A 119 -6.95 -1.20 -6.64
C PHE A 119 -8.00 -0.74 -7.65
N PHE A 120 -7.66 0.11 -8.59
CA PHE A 120 -8.58 0.64 -9.58
C PHE A 120 -8.96 -0.40 -10.65
N ALA A 121 -10.27 -0.55 -10.90
CA ALA A 121 -10.79 -1.41 -11.96
C ALA A 121 -10.44 -0.87 -13.36
N ASP A 122 -10.51 0.45 -13.54
CA ASP A 122 -10.02 1.16 -14.73
C ASP A 122 -8.95 2.18 -14.29
N PRO A 123 -7.68 1.78 -14.28
CA PRO A 123 -6.63 2.67 -13.82
C PRO A 123 -6.43 3.89 -14.72
N VAL A 124 -6.65 3.78 -16.04
CA VAL A 124 -6.49 4.93 -16.95
C VAL A 124 -7.52 6.01 -16.65
N ALA A 125 -8.80 5.64 -16.55
CA ALA A 125 -9.85 6.59 -16.20
C ALA A 125 -9.66 7.18 -14.80
N SER A 126 -9.24 6.35 -13.83
CA SER A 126 -9.00 6.78 -12.44
C SER A 126 -7.86 7.80 -12.35
N PHE A 127 -6.71 7.50 -12.96
CA PHE A 127 -5.58 8.44 -12.98
C PHE A 127 -5.90 9.74 -13.75
N ALA A 128 -6.72 9.67 -14.81
CA ALA A 128 -7.20 10.85 -15.53
C ALA A 128 -8.12 11.72 -14.64
N ASN A 129 -8.98 11.10 -13.82
CA ASN A 129 -9.81 11.84 -12.87
C ASN A 129 -8.96 12.47 -11.75
N ILE A 130 -8.04 11.70 -11.16
CA ILE A 130 -7.12 12.18 -10.12
C ILE A 130 -6.29 13.38 -10.60
N ARG A 131 -5.87 13.39 -11.87
CA ARG A 131 -5.13 14.51 -12.46
C ARG A 131 -5.87 15.84 -12.35
N ARG A 132 -7.21 15.83 -12.32
CA ARG A 132 -8.04 17.04 -12.17
C ARG A 132 -7.92 17.69 -10.79
N ALA A 133 -7.43 16.97 -9.80
CA ALA A 133 -7.20 17.50 -8.45
C ALA A 133 -5.98 18.44 -8.39
N VAL A 134 -5.06 18.30 -9.36
CA VAL A 134 -3.75 18.95 -9.32
C VAL A 134 -3.79 20.31 -9.98
N LYS A 135 -3.22 21.32 -9.32
CA LYS A 135 -3.01 22.66 -9.87
C LYS A 135 -2.09 22.62 -11.10
N PRO A 136 -2.16 23.61 -11.99
CA PRO A 136 -1.16 23.75 -13.05
C PRO A 136 0.27 23.73 -12.48
N GLY A 137 1.12 22.83 -13.00
CA GLY A 137 2.49 22.62 -12.53
C GLY A 137 2.63 21.77 -11.28
N GLY A 138 1.54 21.29 -10.71
CA GLY A 138 1.55 20.36 -9.60
C GLY A 138 1.90 18.93 -10.06
N ARG A 139 1.96 18.00 -9.12
CA ARG A 139 2.49 16.65 -9.35
C ARG A 139 1.76 15.55 -8.60
N LEU A 140 2.01 14.33 -9.01
CA LEU A 140 1.63 13.08 -8.35
C LEU A 140 2.92 12.42 -7.84
N ALA A 141 2.94 11.96 -6.60
CA ALA A 141 4.00 11.09 -6.07
C ALA A 141 3.36 9.92 -5.32
N PHE A 142 3.71 8.71 -5.69
CA PHE A 142 3.16 7.53 -5.06
C PHE A 142 4.14 6.37 -5.00
N LEU A 143 3.83 5.42 -4.12
CA LEU A 143 4.57 4.18 -3.99
C LEU A 143 3.63 2.99 -4.17
N VAL A 144 4.09 2.00 -4.92
CA VAL A 144 3.42 0.70 -5.13
C VAL A 144 4.41 -0.45 -4.95
N TRP A 145 3.90 -1.64 -4.66
CA TRP A 145 4.74 -2.83 -4.66
C TRP A 145 5.35 -3.06 -6.04
N ALA A 146 6.59 -3.50 -6.07
CA ALA A 146 7.19 -4.15 -7.21
C ALA A 146 6.66 -5.59 -7.34
N SER A 147 7.25 -6.41 -8.21
CA SER A 147 6.82 -7.79 -8.35
C SER A 147 6.94 -8.57 -7.03
N MET A 148 5.97 -9.45 -6.75
CA MET A 148 6.00 -10.31 -5.57
C MET A 148 7.26 -11.20 -5.55
N GLU A 149 7.77 -11.57 -6.73
CA GLU A 149 9.02 -12.32 -6.88
C GLU A 149 10.24 -11.60 -6.32
N GLU A 150 10.16 -10.27 -6.16
CA GLU A 150 11.21 -9.43 -5.59
C GLU A 150 11.04 -9.19 -4.07
N ILE A 151 10.00 -9.75 -3.46
CA ILE A 151 9.70 -9.59 -2.04
C ILE A 151 9.99 -10.92 -1.32
N PRO A 152 11.20 -11.10 -0.75
CA PRO A 152 11.67 -12.41 -0.28
C PRO A 152 10.80 -13.01 0.83
N TYR A 153 10.25 -12.20 1.72
CA TYR A 153 9.39 -12.68 2.80
C TYR A 153 7.98 -13.09 2.36
N LEU A 154 7.62 -12.91 1.08
CA LEU A 154 6.39 -13.40 0.47
C LEU A 154 6.65 -14.60 -0.45
N ILE A 155 7.59 -14.45 -1.39
CA ILE A 155 7.80 -15.47 -2.43
C ILE A 155 8.53 -16.70 -1.91
N GLU A 156 9.50 -16.54 -1.02
CA GLU A 156 10.29 -17.68 -0.55
C GLU A 156 9.49 -18.60 0.39
N PRO A 157 8.68 -18.10 1.36
CA PRO A 157 7.74 -18.93 2.09
C PRO A 157 6.77 -19.68 1.17
N LEU A 158 6.17 -18.99 0.17
CA LEU A 158 5.29 -19.64 -0.81
C LEU A 158 5.99 -20.80 -1.51
N ASN A 159 7.22 -20.59 -1.98
CA ASN A 159 8.00 -21.63 -2.66
C ASN A 159 8.38 -22.81 -1.74
N ALA A 160 8.72 -22.50 -0.49
CA ALA A 160 9.19 -23.49 0.46
C ALA A 160 8.09 -24.41 0.99
N VAL A 161 6.82 -24.05 0.84
CA VAL A 161 5.69 -24.82 1.38
C VAL A 161 4.78 -25.43 0.30
N ARG A 162 5.18 -25.37 -0.97
CA ARG A 162 4.38 -25.87 -2.11
C ARG A 162 3.99 -27.35 -2.03
N ASP A 163 4.81 -28.16 -1.35
CA ASP A 163 4.56 -29.57 -1.13
C ASP A 163 3.71 -29.85 0.12
N LEU A 164 3.49 -28.86 0.96
CA LEU A 164 2.75 -28.98 2.22
C LEU A 164 1.33 -28.41 2.13
N LEU A 165 1.17 -27.35 1.36
CA LEU A 165 -0.10 -26.63 1.25
C LEU A 165 -0.71 -26.80 -0.15
N PRO A 166 -2.05 -26.80 -0.27
CA PRO A 166 -2.71 -26.78 -1.56
C PRO A 166 -2.22 -25.60 -2.43
N PRO A 167 -2.24 -25.78 -3.77
CA PRO A 167 -1.83 -24.71 -4.68
C PRO A 167 -2.55 -23.37 -4.40
N VAL A 168 -1.79 -22.29 -4.48
CA VAL A 168 -2.31 -20.93 -4.37
C VAL A 168 -2.45 -20.38 -5.78
N GLU A 169 -3.69 -20.06 -6.16
CA GLU A 169 -3.95 -19.33 -7.39
C GLU A 169 -3.72 -17.83 -7.13
N LEU A 170 -2.77 -17.27 -7.85
CA LEU A 170 -2.52 -15.82 -7.82
C LEU A 170 -3.43 -15.14 -8.84
N PRO A 171 -3.98 -13.95 -8.55
CA PRO A 171 -4.76 -13.21 -9.51
C PRO A 171 -3.89 -12.83 -10.71
N PRO A 172 -4.49 -12.56 -11.89
CA PRO A 172 -3.76 -12.00 -13.01
C PRO A 172 -2.96 -10.75 -12.60
N PRO A 173 -1.77 -10.52 -13.17
CA PRO A 173 -0.89 -9.41 -12.77
C PRO A 173 -1.50 -8.01 -12.95
N ASP A 174 -2.52 -7.90 -13.81
CA ASP A 174 -3.24 -6.66 -14.12
C ASP A 174 -4.59 -6.53 -13.39
N ALA A 175 -5.00 -7.55 -12.64
CA ALA A 175 -6.21 -7.48 -11.82
C ALA A 175 -6.04 -6.45 -10.68
N PRO A 176 -7.12 -5.70 -10.34
CA PRO A 176 -7.08 -4.78 -9.21
C PRO A 176 -6.61 -5.46 -7.92
N GLY A 177 -5.51 -4.98 -7.35
CA GLY A 177 -4.90 -5.63 -6.18
C GLY A 177 -3.46 -5.17 -5.95
N GLY A 178 -2.82 -5.71 -4.94
CA GLY A 178 -1.51 -5.26 -4.46
C GLY A 178 -0.41 -5.18 -5.53
N TYR A 179 -0.50 -5.94 -6.61
CA TYR A 179 0.53 -6.00 -7.66
C TYR A 179 0.07 -5.47 -9.02
N ALA A 180 -1.12 -4.86 -9.12
CA ALA A 180 -1.67 -4.36 -10.38
C ALA A 180 -0.79 -3.31 -11.08
N LEU A 181 0.05 -2.60 -10.34
CA LEU A 181 1.00 -1.59 -10.84
C LEU A 181 2.47 -2.01 -10.69
N ALA A 182 2.74 -3.30 -10.45
CA ALA A 182 4.10 -3.82 -10.26
C ALA A 182 4.96 -3.77 -11.54
N ASP A 183 4.33 -3.95 -12.72
CA ASP A 183 5.00 -3.72 -14.01
C ASP A 183 5.15 -2.21 -14.28
N ASN A 184 6.35 -1.71 -14.06
CA ASN A 184 6.68 -0.29 -14.25
C ASN A 184 6.42 0.20 -15.69
N ALA A 185 6.65 -0.63 -16.70
CA ALA A 185 6.39 -0.25 -18.09
C ALA A 185 4.89 -0.10 -18.36
N ARG A 186 4.06 -1.00 -17.81
CA ARG A 186 2.60 -0.89 -17.85
C ARG A 186 2.13 0.34 -17.08
N THR A 187 2.63 0.57 -15.90
CA THR A 187 2.26 1.72 -15.05
C THR A 187 2.59 3.05 -15.75
N ARG A 188 3.76 3.15 -16.40
CA ARG A 188 4.10 4.32 -17.22
C ARG A 188 3.09 4.54 -18.34
N ARG A 189 2.71 3.49 -19.09
CA ARG A 189 1.69 3.61 -20.16
C ARG A 189 0.33 4.07 -19.63
N ILE A 190 -0.10 3.57 -18.46
CA ILE A 190 -1.34 4.02 -17.80
C ILE A 190 -1.28 5.52 -17.51
N LEU A 191 -0.20 6.00 -16.93
CA LEU A 191 0.00 7.41 -16.62
C LEU A 191 0.02 8.28 -17.88
N GLU A 192 0.74 7.87 -18.93
CA GLU A 192 0.76 8.58 -20.21
C GLU A 192 -0.62 8.66 -20.86
N GLN A 193 -1.38 7.56 -20.89
CA GLN A 193 -2.74 7.50 -21.42
C GLN A 193 -3.74 8.34 -20.62
N SER A 194 -3.50 8.53 -19.33
CA SER A 194 -4.31 9.39 -18.45
C SER A 194 -3.86 10.85 -18.42
N GLY A 195 -2.92 11.22 -19.29
CA GLY A 195 -2.49 12.60 -19.51
C GLY A 195 -1.39 13.10 -18.58
N TRP A 196 -0.82 12.25 -17.74
CA TRP A 196 0.36 12.58 -16.97
C TRP A 196 1.63 12.59 -17.84
N HIS A 197 2.59 13.43 -17.51
CA HIS A 197 3.86 13.56 -18.25
C HIS A 197 5.06 13.66 -17.29
N ALA A 198 6.27 13.75 -17.83
CA ALA A 198 7.53 13.78 -17.06
C ALA A 198 7.56 12.69 -15.98
N ILE A 199 7.20 11.47 -16.39
CA ILE A 199 7.06 10.33 -15.48
C ILE A 199 8.45 9.81 -15.11
N GLU A 200 8.77 9.82 -13.84
CA GLU A 200 9.98 9.24 -13.27
C GLU A 200 9.62 8.08 -12.35
N SER A 201 10.40 7.01 -12.39
CA SER A 201 10.23 5.87 -11.51
C SER A 201 11.58 5.42 -10.96
N ARG A 202 11.58 5.05 -9.67
CA ARG A 202 12.75 4.54 -8.96
C ARG A 202 12.39 3.24 -8.27
N HIS A 203 13.11 2.18 -8.57
CA HIS A 203 13.04 0.93 -7.82
C HIS A 203 13.78 1.10 -6.49
N VAL A 204 13.14 0.69 -5.39
CA VAL A 204 13.70 0.78 -4.03
C VAL A 204 13.36 -0.49 -3.26
N THR A 205 14.20 -0.79 -2.26
CA THR A 205 14.02 -1.96 -1.38
C THR A 205 14.07 -1.53 0.09
N PRO A 206 13.11 -0.69 0.55
CA PRO A 206 13.09 -0.24 1.94
C PRO A 206 12.92 -1.42 2.91
N PRO A 207 13.35 -1.26 4.16
CA PRO A 207 13.15 -2.26 5.20
C PRO A 207 11.66 -2.41 5.54
N SER A 208 11.21 -3.65 5.78
CA SER A 208 9.88 -3.98 6.26
C SER A 208 9.98 -4.77 7.56
N PHE A 209 9.47 -4.21 8.65
CA PHE A 209 9.50 -4.86 9.96
C PHE A 209 8.41 -5.94 10.02
N LEU A 210 8.80 -7.20 10.24
CA LEU A 210 7.86 -8.32 10.37
C LEU A 210 7.56 -8.72 11.81
N GLY A 211 8.50 -8.50 12.73
CA GLY A 211 8.33 -8.87 14.14
C GLY A 211 9.56 -8.53 14.98
N ALA A 212 9.37 -8.34 16.28
CA ALA A 212 10.47 -8.08 17.21
C ALA A 212 11.34 -9.33 17.45
N THR A 213 10.74 -10.50 17.26
CA THR A 213 11.41 -11.81 17.38
C THR A 213 11.14 -12.67 16.15
N LEU A 214 12.01 -13.66 15.93
CA LEU A 214 11.82 -14.61 14.82
C LEU A 214 10.47 -15.34 14.89
N PRO A 215 9.99 -15.84 16.05
CA PRO A 215 8.65 -16.42 16.14
C PRO A 215 7.52 -15.46 15.73
N GLU A 216 7.57 -14.19 16.15
CA GLU A 216 6.57 -13.19 15.74
C GLU A 216 6.60 -12.95 14.24
N ALA A 217 7.78 -12.83 13.65
CA ALA A 217 7.94 -12.65 12.20
C ALA A 217 7.44 -13.86 11.40
N VAL A 218 7.66 -15.07 11.91
CA VAL A 218 7.14 -16.32 11.32
C VAL A 218 5.62 -16.31 11.31
N GLU A 219 4.98 -15.98 12.44
CA GLU A 219 3.52 -15.89 12.50
C GLU A 219 2.99 -14.78 11.58
N ALA A 220 3.67 -13.63 11.50
CA ALA A 220 3.31 -12.58 10.55
C ALA A 220 3.37 -13.08 9.11
N ALA A 221 4.48 -13.68 8.69
CA ALA A 221 4.66 -14.20 7.33
C ALA A 221 3.67 -15.33 6.98
N CYS A 222 3.36 -16.22 7.94
CA CYS A 222 2.37 -17.28 7.74
C CYS A 222 0.93 -16.74 7.60
N ASN A 223 0.64 -15.56 8.15
CA ASN A 223 -0.68 -14.94 8.12
C ASN A 223 -0.79 -13.75 7.14
N LEU A 224 0.28 -13.45 6.41
CA LEU A 224 0.34 -12.45 5.35
C LEU A 224 0.54 -13.12 3.98
N GLY A 225 0.16 -12.38 2.93
CA GLY A 225 0.43 -12.77 1.56
C GLY A 225 -0.26 -14.06 1.12
N PRO A 226 0.31 -14.73 0.11
CA PRO A 226 -0.39 -15.77 -0.63
C PRO A 226 -0.65 -17.07 0.15
N ILE A 227 0.16 -17.42 1.16
CA ILE A 227 -0.02 -18.67 1.92
C ILE A 227 -1.05 -18.55 3.05
N ALA A 228 -1.44 -17.34 3.42
CA ALA A 228 -2.18 -17.07 4.66
C ALA A 228 -3.49 -17.87 4.81
N GLN A 229 -4.28 -17.94 3.76
CA GLN A 229 -5.54 -18.69 3.80
C GLN A 229 -5.28 -20.19 3.97
N ARG A 230 -4.40 -20.76 3.14
CA ARG A 230 -4.06 -22.20 3.16
C ARG A 230 -3.42 -22.62 4.48
N PHE A 231 -2.57 -21.75 5.04
CA PHE A 231 -1.99 -21.97 6.36
C PHE A 231 -3.04 -22.02 7.46
N ARG A 232 -4.02 -21.09 7.47
CA ARG A 232 -5.11 -21.12 8.46
C ARG A 232 -5.96 -22.39 8.40
N GLU A 233 -6.19 -22.92 7.20
CA GLU A 233 -7.01 -24.11 6.95
C GLU A 233 -6.25 -25.44 7.21
N ALA A 234 -4.92 -25.43 7.31
CA ALA A 234 -4.11 -26.61 7.49
C ALA A 234 -4.23 -27.21 8.90
N ASP A 235 -3.92 -28.51 9.05
CA ASP A 235 -3.79 -29.17 10.33
C ASP A 235 -2.55 -28.71 11.11
N GLU A 236 -2.48 -29.01 12.41
CA GLU A 236 -1.40 -28.53 13.28
C GLU A 236 -0.03 -29.14 12.95
N THR A 237 0.01 -30.36 12.40
CA THR A 237 1.28 -30.98 11.95
C THR A 237 1.84 -30.21 10.75
N THR A 238 1.00 -29.92 9.78
CA THR A 238 1.34 -29.14 8.61
C THR A 238 1.74 -27.72 9.01
N LYS A 239 0.98 -27.06 9.87
CA LYS A 239 1.33 -25.70 10.39
C LYS A 239 2.69 -25.69 11.07
N THR A 240 3.01 -26.72 11.86
CA THR A 240 4.31 -26.83 12.54
C THR A 240 5.46 -26.90 11.53
N GLU A 241 5.32 -27.70 10.49
CA GLU A 241 6.36 -27.83 9.46
C GLU A 241 6.46 -26.55 8.60
N VAL A 242 5.34 -25.90 8.27
CA VAL A 242 5.33 -24.58 7.60
C VAL A 242 6.11 -23.57 8.43
N ARG A 243 5.80 -23.43 9.72
CA ARG A 243 6.53 -22.51 10.61
C ARG A 243 8.02 -22.80 10.64
N ARG A 244 8.39 -24.07 10.70
CA ARG A 244 9.82 -24.47 10.70
C ARG A 244 10.54 -24.03 9.43
N ARG A 245 9.92 -24.24 8.25
CA ARG A 245 10.51 -23.83 6.97
C ARG A 245 10.57 -22.30 6.82
N VAL A 246 9.51 -21.59 7.18
CA VAL A 246 9.45 -20.12 7.16
C VAL A 246 10.49 -19.54 8.13
N SER A 247 10.65 -20.13 9.31
CA SER A 247 11.68 -19.72 10.28
C SER A 247 13.09 -19.80 9.70
N ALA A 248 13.42 -20.88 9.01
CA ALA A 248 14.73 -21.03 8.36
C ALA A 248 14.99 -19.97 7.27
N ILE A 249 13.95 -19.51 6.60
CA ILE A 249 14.04 -18.44 5.61
C ILE A 249 14.25 -17.07 6.28
N LEU A 250 13.46 -16.77 7.30
CA LEU A 250 13.43 -15.45 7.92
C LEU A 250 14.60 -15.18 8.86
N ALA A 251 15.25 -16.22 9.40
CA ALA A 251 16.39 -16.09 10.32
C ALA A 251 17.53 -15.22 9.77
N ARG A 252 17.74 -15.19 8.45
CA ARG A 252 18.77 -14.36 7.82
C ARG A 252 18.49 -12.85 7.85
N PHE A 253 17.24 -12.46 8.17
CA PHE A 253 16.81 -11.07 8.28
C PHE A 253 16.73 -10.59 9.74
N GLU A 254 17.18 -11.41 10.71
CA GLU A 254 17.30 -10.97 12.09
C GLU A 254 18.36 -9.88 12.23
N THR A 255 17.99 -8.82 12.90
CA THR A 255 18.83 -7.66 13.22
C THR A 255 18.68 -7.32 14.71
N GLY A 256 19.40 -6.31 15.20
CA GLY A 256 19.20 -5.79 16.56
C GLY A 256 17.80 -5.18 16.79
N ASP A 257 17.10 -4.81 15.72
CA ASP A 257 15.77 -4.19 15.76
C ASP A 257 14.62 -5.17 15.51
N GLY A 258 14.92 -6.45 15.32
CA GLY A 258 13.96 -7.50 14.99
C GLY A 258 14.23 -8.14 13.63
N VAL A 259 13.21 -8.75 13.03
CA VAL A 259 13.27 -9.38 11.70
C VAL A 259 12.83 -8.36 10.64
N VAL A 260 13.76 -7.92 9.80
CA VAL A 260 13.58 -6.76 8.91
C VAL A 260 14.04 -7.10 7.48
N PRO A 261 13.25 -7.86 6.70
CA PRO A 261 13.54 -8.12 5.29
C PRO A 261 13.32 -6.87 4.42
N PRO A 262 13.93 -6.83 3.21
CA PRO A 262 13.65 -5.80 2.22
C PRO A 262 12.26 -6.00 1.60
N ALA A 263 11.63 -4.88 1.23
CA ALA A 263 10.36 -4.82 0.51
C ALA A 263 10.53 -4.10 -0.82
N ALA A 264 10.47 -4.80 -1.93
CA ALA A 264 10.64 -4.21 -3.26
C ALA A 264 9.44 -3.34 -3.66
N CYS A 265 9.70 -2.08 -4.02
CA CYS A 265 8.70 -1.08 -4.35
C CYS A 265 9.13 -0.21 -5.53
N TRP A 266 8.16 0.38 -6.21
CA TRP A 266 8.35 1.49 -7.15
C TRP A 266 7.91 2.79 -6.50
N LEU A 267 8.82 3.77 -6.44
CA LEU A 267 8.51 5.17 -6.23
C LEU A 267 8.28 5.81 -7.59
N ILE A 268 7.16 6.49 -7.77
CA ILE A 268 6.77 7.06 -9.06
C ILE A 268 6.31 8.50 -8.87
N GLU A 269 6.86 9.40 -9.71
CA GLU A 269 6.42 10.80 -9.83
C GLU A 269 5.95 11.09 -11.24
N ALA A 270 4.95 11.97 -11.38
CA ALA A 270 4.49 12.48 -12.67
C ALA A 270 3.97 13.92 -12.52
N ARG A 271 3.98 14.68 -13.61
CA ARG A 271 3.44 16.05 -13.70
C ARG A 271 2.06 16.05 -14.35
N ALA A 272 1.21 16.99 -13.89
CA ALA A 272 -0.15 17.18 -14.43
C ALA A 272 -0.20 17.94 -15.75
#